data_be2ff52d315bfb212b7ebf9ef0e538dd
#
_entry.id   be2ff52d315bfb212b7ebf9ef0e538dd
#
_cell.length_a   1.000
_cell.length_b   1.000
_cell.length_c   1.000
_cell.angle_alpha   90.00
_cell.angle_beta   90.00
_cell.angle_gamma   90.00
#
_symmetry.space_group_name_H-M   'P 1'
#
loop_
_entity.id
_entity.type
_entity.pdbx_description
1 polymer ?
#
loop_
_entity_poly.entity_id
_entity_poly.type
_entity_poly.pdbx_seq_one_letter_code
_entity_poly.pdbx_strand_id
1 'polypeptide(L)'
;MGGSMQPLTDDVPAGQAFALTGQIAVLTGAASGIGRATALVLSGAGATVVLGDIDGPGVEATVKEIDGRGGRAIGVEMDVTRRADVDALVARATGEYGRIDVMGNIAGVRSDGPVADITDEEFERVFDINLRGVFYGCQAALRAMIPQGSGNIINISSGIVDDPGPTMATYGMTKAAVGQLTKTIAAEGAAYGIRANAIAPGIILSNFSRAHFVDESGEVDPVRFDAYIEWAATLSPMARVGTPAEVAWMILYLVSDAASFVTGQIMRPNGGSSMPW
;
A
#
# COMPACT_ATOMS: atom_id res chain seq x y z
N MET A 1 -16.54 -1.03 -26.35
CA MET A 1 -17.80 -0.89 -25.59
C MET A 1 -17.41 -1.14 -24.15
N GLY A 2 -17.30 -0.07 -23.38
CA GLY A 2 -16.89 -0.17 -21.98
C GLY A 2 -17.98 -0.90 -21.18
N GLY A 3 -17.59 -1.97 -20.49
CA GLY A 3 -18.46 -2.57 -19.52
C GLY A 3 -18.77 -1.54 -18.44
N SER A 4 -19.99 -1.03 -18.41
CA SER A 4 -20.43 -0.15 -17.34
C SER A 4 -20.41 -0.95 -16.04
N MET A 5 -19.54 -0.56 -15.11
CA MET A 5 -19.61 -1.04 -13.74
C MET A 5 -21.01 -0.70 -13.24
N GLN A 6 -21.84 -1.73 -13.03
CA GLN A 6 -23.17 -1.50 -12.48
C GLN A 6 -23.04 -1.14 -11.00
N PRO A 7 -23.73 -0.11 -10.52
CA PRO A 7 -23.72 0.21 -9.10
C PRO A 7 -24.29 -0.96 -8.30
N LEU A 8 -23.71 -1.18 -7.10
CA LEU A 8 -24.29 -2.12 -6.14
C LEU A 8 -25.73 -1.72 -5.82
N THR A 9 -26.59 -2.72 -5.75
CA THR A 9 -27.99 -2.54 -5.29
C THR A 9 -28.09 -2.95 -3.81
N ASP A 10 -29.17 -2.52 -3.15
CA ASP A 10 -29.41 -2.80 -1.73
C ASP A 10 -29.51 -4.31 -1.41
N ASP A 11 -29.71 -5.14 -2.43
CA ASP A 11 -29.88 -6.59 -2.30
C ASP A 11 -28.56 -7.39 -2.29
N VAL A 12 -27.38 -6.74 -2.46
CA VAL A 12 -26.10 -7.45 -2.48
C VAL A 12 -25.67 -7.83 -1.05
N PRO A 13 -25.50 -9.13 -0.74
CA PRO A 13 -25.00 -9.53 0.57
C PRO A 13 -23.62 -8.94 0.87
N ALA A 14 -23.40 -8.48 2.12
CA ALA A 14 -22.14 -7.84 2.51
C ALA A 14 -20.91 -8.69 2.18
N GLY A 15 -20.95 -10.01 2.38
CA GLY A 15 -19.85 -10.92 2.03
C GLY A 15 -19.52 -10.92 0.53
N GLN A 16 -20.51 -10.72 -0.32
CA GLN A 16 -20.29 -10.64 -1.78
C GLN A 16 -19.68 -9.30 -2.18
N ALA A 17 -20.09 -8.19 -1.54
CA ALA A 17 -19.57 -6.86 -1.83
C ALA A 17 -18.06 -6.73 -1.55
N PHE A 18 -17.50 -7.55 -0.65
CA PHE A 18 -16.09 -7.60 -0.31
C PHE A 18 -15.32 -8.76 -0.96
N ALA A 19 -15.99 -9.62 -1.73
CA ALA A 19 -15.34 -10.75 -2.39
C ALA A 19 -14.46 -10.28 -3.56
N LEU A 20 -13.26 -10.86 -3.65
CA LEU A 20 -12.31 -10.60 -4.74
C LEU A 20 -12.08 -11.86 -5.59
N THR A 21 -13.04 -12.76 -5.63
CA THR A 21 -12.93 -14.02 -6.37
C THR A 21 -12.67 -13.78 -7.85
N GLY A 22 -11.56 -14.35 -8.35
CA GLY A 22 -11.12 -14.19 -9.74
C GLY A 22 -10.39 -12.88 -10.04
N GLN A 23 -10.21 -12.00 -9.06
CA GLN A 23 -9.41 -10.79 -9.23
C GLN A 23 -7.91 -11.07 -9.05
N ILE A 24 -7.10 -10.33 -9.76
CA ILE A 24 -5.64 -10.40 -9.74
C ILE A 24 -5.10 -9.12 -9.08
N ALA A 25 -4.43 -9.26 -7.95
CA ALA A 25 -3.84 -8.15 -7.22
C ALA A 25 -2.30 -8.18 -7.32
N VAL A 26 -1.71 -7.10 -7.79
CA VAL A 26 -0.25 -6.87 -7.82
C VAL A 26 0.12 -5.95 -6.67
N LEU A 27 1.04 -6.37 -5.80
CA LEU A 27 1.44 -5.63 -4.61
C LEU A 27 2.95 -5.47 -4.53
N THR A 28 3.44 -4.25 -4.29
CA THR A 28 4.84 -3.99 -3.95
C THR A 28 5.02 -3.86 -2.43
N GLY A 29 6.24 -4.11 -1.91
CA GLY A 29 6.49 -4.07 -0.47
C GLY A 29 5.85 -5.24 0.28
N ALA A 30 5.73 -6.40 -0.36
CA ALA A 30 4.90 -7.51 0.10
C ALA A 30 5.61 -8.50 1.05
N ALA A 31 6.90 -8.30 1.33
CA ALA A 31 7.66 -9.15 2.24
C ALA A 31 7.27 -8.95 3.70
N SER A 32 6.80 -7.76 4.09
CA SER A 32 6.55 -7.45 5.50
C SER A 32 5.44 -6.40 5.69
N GLY A 33 5.14 -6.09 6.94
CA GLY A 33 4.30 -4.96 7.35
C GLY A 33 2.94 -4.90 6.64
N ILE A 34 2.60 -3.71 6.15
CA ILE A 34 1.31 -3.44 5.48
C ILE A 34 1.18 -4.25 4.20
N GLY A 35 2.25 -4.39 3.41
CA GLY A 35 2.22 -5.14 2.15
C GLY A 35 1.91 -6.61 2.35
N ARG A 36 2.62 -7.28 3.27
CA ARG A 36 2.34 -8.67 3.65
C ARG A 36 0.91 -8.84 4.20
N ALA A 37 0.48 -7.97 5.10
CA ALA A 37 -0.88 -8.03 5.65
C ALA A 37 -1.94 -7.85 4.55
N THR A 38 -1.71 -6.93 3.60
CA THR A 38 -2.58 -6.72 2.44
C THR A 38 -2.64 -7.98 1.57
N ALA A 39 -1.51 -8.61 1.28
CA ALA A 39 -1.47 -9.85 0.50
C ALA A 39 -2.32 -10.96 1.15
N LEU A 40 -2.20 -11.13 2.47
CA LEU A 40 -2.98 -12.12 3.22
C LEU A 40 -4.48 -11.81 3.23
N VAL A 41 -4.84 -10.54 3.42
CA VAL A 41 -6.26 -10.12 3.47
C VAL A 41 -6.91 -10.25 2.09
N LEU A 42 -6.26 -9.76 1.02
CA LEU A 42 -6.83 -9.84 -0.32
C LEU A 42 -6.92 -11.30 -0.82
N SER A 43 -5.90 -12.11 -0.53
CA SER A 43 -5.96 -13.55 -0.83
C SER A 43 -7.07 -14.25 -0.06
N GLY A 44 -7.26 -13.93 1.24
CA GLY A 44 -8.36 -14.42 2.05
C GLY A 44 -9.74 -14.02 1.54
N ALA A 45 -9.84 -12.89 0.81
CA ALA A 45 -11.06 -12.45 0.12
C ALA A 45 -11.25 -13.10 -1.28
N GLY A 46 -10.33 -13.97 -1.71
CA GLY A 46 -10.43 -14.74 -2.95
C GLY A 46 -9.60 -14.24 -4.12
N ALA A 47 -8.77 -13.18 -3.93
CA ALA A 47 -7.86 -12.73 -4.97
C ALA A 47 -6.67 -13.66 -5.15
N THR A 48 -6.18 -13.78 -6.39
CA THR A 48 -4.82 -14.26 -6.65
C THR A 48 -3.86 -13.06 -6.53
N VAL A 49 -2.75 -13.21 -5.81
CA VAL A 49 -1.83 -12.11 -5.56
C VAL A 49 -0.46 -12.33 -6.22
N VAL A 50 0.07 -11.29 -6.84
CA VAL A 50 1.43 -11.25 -7.41
C VAL A 50 2.23 -10.24 -6.59
N LEU A 51 3.24 -10.72 -5.88
CA LEU A 51 3.93 -10.03 -4.81
C LEU A 51 5.33 -9.66 -5.21
N GLY A 52 5.71 -8.39 -5.07
CA GLY A 52 7.04 -7.89 -5.33
C GLY A 52 7.67 -7.25 -4.09
N ASP A 53 8.94 -7.54 -3.83
CA ASP A 53 9.75 -6.88 -2.81
C ASP A 53 11.23 -7.05 -3.13
N ILE A 54 12.08 -6.19 -2.56
CA ILE A 54 13.53 -6.34 -2.63
C ILE A 54 14.03 -7.48 -1.71
N ASP A 55 13.25 -7.82 -0.69
CA ASP A 55 13.48 -8.98 0.19
C ASP A 55 12.83 -10.23 -0.41
N GLY A 56 13.54 -10.89 -1.32
CA GLY A 56 13.10 -12.12 -1.97
C GLY A 56 12.69 -13.22 -0.98
N PRO A 57 13.52 -13.57 0.03
CA PRO A 57 13.14 -14.52 1.09
C PRO A 57 11.86 -14.16 1.83
N GLY A 58 11.65 -12.87 2.15
CA GLY A 58 10.44 -12.38 2.80
C GLY A 58 9.19 -12.52 1.92
N VAL A 59 9.30 -12.25 0.63
CA VAL A 59 8.22 -12.51 -0.34
C VAL A 59 7.88 -14.00 -0.40
N GLU A 60 8.88 -14.86 -0.51
CA GLU A 60 8.69 -16.31 -0.51
C GLU A 60 7.99 -16.82 0.76
N ALA A 61 8.33 -16.26 1.92
CA ALA A 61 7.64 -16.58 3.17
C ALA A 61 6.16 -16.18 3.13
N THR A 62 5.86 -15.01 2.57
CA THR A 62 4.48 -14.53 2.40
C THR A 62 3.70 -15.45 1.43
N VAL A 63 4.30 -15.85 0.32
CA VAL A 63 3.70 -16.82 -0.63
C VAL A 63 3.36 -18.14 0.06
N LYS A 64 4.33 -18.73 0.78
CA LYS A 64 4.11 -20.00 1.50
C LYS A 64 2.99 -19.90 2.52
N GLU A 65 2.86 -18.77 3.20
CA GLU A 65 1.77 -18.57 4.16
C GLU A 65 0.41 -18.48 3.45
N ILE A 66 0.33 -17.82 2.30
CA ILE A 66 -0.90 -17.73 1.50
C ILE A 66 -1.29 -19.12 0.99
N ASP A 67 -0.35 -19.87 0.42
CA ASP A 67 -0.58 -21.23 -0.07
C ASP A 67 -1.03 -22.16 1.06
N GLY A 68 -0.40 -22.07 2.23
CA GLY A 68 -0.78 -22.84 3.42
C GLY A 68 -2.20 -22.54 3.94
N ARG A 69 -2.77 -21.39 3.55
CA ARG A 69 -4.16 -20.99 3.84
C ARG A 69 -5.13 -21.31 2.70
N GLY A 70 -4.64 -21.96 1.63
CA GLY A 70 -5.43 -22.33 0.45
C GLY A 70 -5.64 -21.19 -0.56
N GLY A 71 -4.92 -20.07 -0.41
CA GLY A 71 -4.88 -18.99 -1.39
C GLY A 71 -3.97 -19.27 -2.57
N ARG A 72 -3.77 -18.27 -3.45
CA ARG A 72 -2.85 -18.36 -4.60
C ARG A 72 -1.96 -17.14 -4.64
N ALA A 73 -0.65 -17.33 -4.70
CA ALA A 73 0.32 -16.26 -4.76
C ALA A 73 1.51 -16.59 -5.68
N ILE A 74 2.11 -15.54 -6.24
CA ILE A 74 3.40 -15.59 -6.94
C ILE A 74 4.31 -14.54 -6.30
N GLY A 75 5.55 -14.91 -5.96
CA GLY A 75 6.58 -14.01 -5.45
C GLY A 75 7.59 -13.64 -6.53
N VAL A 76 8.04 -12.39 -6.51
CA VAL A 76 9.07 -11.85 -7.39
C VAL A 76 10.00 -10.95 -6.56
N GLU A 77 11.29 -11.26 -6.54
CA GLU A 77 12.30 -10.33 -6.02
C GLU A 77 12.47 -9.18 -7.02
N MET A 78 12.30 -7.94 -6.57
CA MET A 78 12.32 -6.76 -7.45
C MET A 78 12.61 -5.49 -6.68
N ASP A 79 13.19 -4.50 -7.35
CA ASP A 79 13.45 -3.17 -6.81
C ASP A 79 12.50 -2.15 -7.47
N VAL A 80 11.67 -1.47 -6.65
CA VAL A 80 10.71 -0.46 -7.14
C VAL A 80 11.38 0.75 -7.79
N THR A 81 12.65 1.01 -7.51
CA THR A 81 13.42 2.09 -8.13
C THR A 81 13.80 1.78 -9.58
N ARG A 82 13.73 0.52 -9.97
CA ARG A 82 14.03 0.04 -11.32
C ARG A 82 12.75 -0.17 -12.12
N ARG A 83 12.51 0.73 -13.06
CA ARG A 83 11.32 0.66 -13.93
C ARG A 83 11.11 -0.73 -14.54
N ALA A 84 12.18 -1.35 -15.03
CA ALA A 84 12.09 -2.65 -15.67
C ALA A 84 11.57 -3.75 -14.73
N ASP A 85 11.91 -3.68 -13.44
CA ASP A 85 11.44 -4.66 -12.45
C ASP A 85 9.93 -4.47 -12.17
N VAL A 86 9.48 -3.20 -12.07
CA VAL A 86 8.06 -2.88 -11.89
C VAL A 86 7.23 -3.28 -13.11
N ASP A 87 7.71 -2.97 -14.32
CA ASP A 87 7.06 -3.38 -15.57
C ASP A 87 7.02 -4.92 -15.67
N ALA A 88 8.09 -5.63 -15.26
CA ALA A 88 8.14 -7.10 -15.25
C ALA A 88 7.17 -7.72 -14.24
N LEU A 89 6.98 -7.12 -13.05
CA LEU A 89 6.01 -7.58 -12.06
C LEU A 89 4.58 -7.53 -12.63
N VAL A 90 4.20 -6.42 -13.26
CA VAL A 90 2.89 -6.27 -13.90
C VAL A 90 2.75 -7.22 -15.10
N ALA A 91 3.81 -7.34 -15.92
CA ALA A 91 3.83 -8.25 -17.06
C ALA A 91 3.71 -9.74 -16.63
N ARG A 92 4.28 -10.11 -15.47
CA ARG A 92 4.09 -11.43 -14.88
C ARG A 92 2.63 -11.72 -14.58
N ALA A 93 1.90 -10.76 -14.00
CA ALA A 93 0.48 -10.91 -13.71
C ALA A 93 -0.37 -10.99 -14.99
N THR A 94 -0.16 -10.06 -15.93
CA THR A 94 -0.92 -10.06 -17.19
C THR A 94 -0.60 -11.24 -18.08
N GLY A 95 0.65 -11.72 -18.09
CA GLY A 95 1.07 -12.89 -18.88
C GLY A 95 0.49 -14.19 -18.37
N GLU A 96 0.33 -14.34 -17.05
CA GLU A 96 -0.17 -15.58 -16.44
C GLU A 96 -1.69 -15.60 -16.29
N TYR A 97 -2.30 -14.43 -16.00
CA TYR A 97 -3.74 -14.34 -15.71
C TYR A 97 -4.52 -13.50 -16.71
N GLY A 98 -3.86 -12.87 -17.67
CA GLY A 98 -4.49 -12.06 -18.72
C GLY A 98 -4.98 -10.67 -18.26
N ARG A 99 -4.87 -10.34 -16.97
CA ARG A 99 -5.39 -9.11 -16.38
C ARG A 99 -4.70 -8.71 -15.09
N ILE A 100 -4.94 -7.47 -14.67
CA ILE A 100 -4.74 -7.04 -13.28
C ILE A 100 -5.94 -6.21 -12.83
N ASP A 101 -6.43 -6.45 -11.62
CA ASP A 101 -7.59 -5.75 -11.06
C ASP A 101 -7.20 -4.76 -9.98
N VAL A 102 -6.13 -5.06 -9.27
CA VAL A 102 -5.61 -4.23 -8.19
C VAL A 102 -4.11 -4.01 -8.37
N MET A 103 -3.67 -2.75 -8.26
CA MET A 103 -2.27 -2.38 -8.07
C MET A 103 -2.11 -1.71 -6.71
N GLY A 104 -1.38 -2.35 -5.79
CA GLY A 104 -1.02 -1.78 -4.49
C GLY A 104 0.45 -1.34 -4.46
N ASN A 105 0.68 -0.04 -4.53
CA ASN A 105 2.00 0.57 -4.37
C ASN A 105 2.26 0.79 -2.89
N ILE A 106 2.80 -0.24 -2.20
CA ILE A 106 2.94 -0.26 -0.74
C ILE A 106 4.40 -0.10 -0.29
N ALA A 107 5.35 -0.47 -1.14
CA ALA A 107 6.77 -0.29 -0.85
C ALA A 107 7.09 1.15 -0.45
N GLY A 108 7.93 1.30 0.57
CA GLY A 108 8.35 2.61 1.03
C GLY A 108 9.35 2.54 2.16
N VAL A 109 10.08 3.62 2.34
CA VAL A 109 11.10 3.78 3.37
C VAL A 109 10.87 5.08 4.13
N ARG A 110 11.35 5.12 5.37
CA ARG A 110 11.42 6.32 6.19
C ARG A 110 12.75 7.02 5.98
N SER A 111 12.75 8.32 6.21
CA SER A 111 13.92 9.15 6.34
C SER A 111 13.73 10.08 7.52
N ASP A 112 14.73 10.21 8.33
CA ASP A 112 14.75 11.08 9.50
C ASP A 112 16.02 11.95 9.48
N GLY A 113 15.87 13.25 9.70
CA GLY A 113 16.98 14.19 9.79
C GLY A 113 16.50 15.64 9.66
N PRO A 114 17.18 16.59 10.32
CA PRO A 114 16.93 18.02 10.12
C PRO A 114 17.10 18.37 8.64
N VAL A 115 16.25 19.26 8.12
CA VAL A 115 16.28 19.67 6.69
C VAL A 115 17.67 20.16 6.26
N ALA A 116 18.38 20.84 7.17
CA ALA A 116 19.72 21.37 6.86
C ALA A 116 20.80 20.30 6.68
N ASP A 117 20.57 19.08 7.17
CA ASP A 117 21.55 18.01 7.23
C ASP A 117 21.23 16.82 6.29
N ILE A 118 20.10 16.88 5.58
CA ILE A 118 19.72 15.84 4.61
C ILE A 118 20.69 15.90 3.42
N THR A 119 21.36 14.77 3.15
CA THR A 119 22.25 14.66 1.99
C THR A 119 21.47 14.43 0.69
N ASP A 120 22.10 14.75 -0.43
CA ASP A 120 21.49 14.51 -1.76
C ASP A 120 21.21 13.01 -1.96
N GLU A 121 22.10 12.12 -1.48
CA GLU A 121 21.95 10.68 -1.61
C GLU A 121 20.73 10.19 -0.82
N GLU A 122 20.51 10.68 0.40
CA GLU A 122 19.33 10.32 1.20
C GLU A 122 18.05 10.90 0.60
N PHE A 123 18.11 12.13 0.11
CA PHE A 123 17.00 12.75 -0.61
C PHE A 123 16.59 11.91 -1.82
N GLU A 124 17.54 11.58 -2.72
CA GLU A 124 17.27 10.80 -3.91
C GLU A 124 16.78 9.38 -3.57
N ARG A 125 17.40 8.71 -2.60
CA ARG A 125 16.97 7.39 -2.14
C ARG A 125 15.49 7.36 -1.75
N VAL A 126 15.06 8.32 -0.95
CA VAL A 126 13.67 8.39 -0.48
C VAL A 126 12.70 8.74 -1.61
N PHE A 127 13.08 9.68 -2.48
CA PHE A 127 12.27 10.04 -3.64
C PHE A 127 12.16 8.91 -4.65
N ASP A 128 13.23 8.17 -4.88
CA ASP A 128 13.25 7.03 -5.80
C ASP A 128 12.33 5.91 -5.34
N ILE A 129 12.38 5.57 -4.06
CA ILE A 129 11.56 4.50 -3.52
C ILE A 129 10.10 4.95 -3.35
N ASN A 130 9.87 6.07 -2.61
CA ASN A 130 8.53 6.45 -2.16
C ASN A 130 7.68 7.16 -3.21
N LEU A 131 8.30 7.79 -4.22
CA LEU A 131 7.59 8.55 -5.25
C LEU A 131 7.80 7.98 -6.64
N ARG A 132 9.05 7.83 -7.09
CA ARG A 132 9.35 7.32 -8.44
C ARG A 132 8.86 5.88 -8.60
N GLY A 133 9.10 5.01 -7.61
CA GLY A 133 8.59 3.63 -7.59
C GLY A 133 7.06 3.56 -7.64
N VAL A 134 6.37 4.40 -6.86
CA VAL A 134 4.90 4.52 -6.90
C VAL A 134 4.42 4.99 -8.27
N PHE A 135 5.10 5.99 -8.86
CA PHE A 135 4.78 6.47 -10.21
C PHE A 135 4.94 5.38 -11.27
N TYR A 136 6.00 4.57 -11.19
CA TYR A 136 6.21 3.44 -12.09
C TYR A 136 5.09 2.40 -11.97
N GLY A 137 4.72 2.02 -10.73
CA GLY A 137 3.62 1.10 -10.49
C GLY A 137 2.29 1.61 -11.02
N CYS A 138 1.96 2.87 -10.77
CA CYS A 138 0.77 3.50 -11.32
C CYS A 138 0.76 3.49 -12.85
N GLN A 139 1.90 3.83 -13.48
CA GLN A 139 2.00 3.89 -14.93
C GLN A 139 1.90 2.49 -15.57
N ALA A 140 2.55 1.48 -14.99
CA ALA A 140 2.46 0.10 -15.45
C ALA A 140 1.03 -0.45 -15.31
N ALA A 141 0.37 -0.17 -14.19
CA ALA A 141 -1.02 -0.54 -13.95
C ALA A 141 -1.98 0.12 -14.95
N LEU A 142 -1.87 1.42 -15.17
CA LEU A 142 -2.72 2.15 -16.11
C LEU A 142 -2.60 1.60 -17.52
N ARG A 143 -1.39 1.25 -17.97
CA ARG A 143 -1.17 0.63 -19.31
C ARG A 143 -1.90 -0.70 -19.46
N ALA A 144 -2.05 -1.47 -18.39
CA ALA A 144 -2.79 -2.73 -18.39
C ALA A 144 -4.30 -2.50 -18.21
N MET A 145 -4.71 -1.61 -17.30
CA MET A 145 -6.11 -1.39 -16.92
C MET A 145 -6.90 -0.57 -17.92
N ILE A 146 -6.29 0.40 -18.63
CA ILE A 146 -7.00 1.23 -19.65
C ILE A 146 -7.62 0.37 -20.75
N PRO A 147 -6.87 -0.51 -21.45
CA PRO A 147 -7.49 -1.37 -22.45
C PRO A 147 -8.45 -2.40 -21.84
N GLN A 148 -8.29 -2.77 -20.59
CA GLN A 148 -9.19 -3.66 -19.83
C GLN A 148 -10.53 -2.97 -19.51
N GLY A 149 -10.56 -1.64 -19.34
CA GLY A 149 -11.75 -0.86 -18.99
C GLY A 149 -12.15 -0.99 -17.52
N SER A 150 -11.25 -1.41 -16.63
CA SER A 150 -11.47 -1.54 -15.19
C SER A 150 -10.18 -1.63 -14.42
N GLY A 151 -10.19 -1.25 -13.14
CA GLY A 151 -9.05 -1.45 -12.25
C GLY A 151 -9.12 -0.60 -10.97
N ASN A 152 -8.27 -0.94 -10.01
CA ASN A 152 -8.13 -0.24 -8.74
C ASN A 152 -6.65 0.00 -8.42
N ILE A 153 -6.28 1.24 -8.15
CA ILE A 153 -4.93 1.61 -7.74
C ILE A 153 -4.97 2.11 -6.30
N ILE A 154 -4.16 1.52 -5.45
CA ILE A 154 -3.98 1.91 -4.05
C ILE A 154 -2.54 2.34 -3.82
N ASN A 155 -2.38 3.57 -3.35
CA ASN A 155 -1.09 4.13 -3.00
C ASN A 155 -0.99 4.38 -1.49
N ILE A 156 0.19 4.16 -0.89
CA ILE A 156 0.40 4.45 0.52
C ILE A 156 1.02 5.85 0.67
N SER A 157 0.20 6.78 1.17
CA SER A 157 0.60 8.09 1.70
C SER A 157 0.99 7.94 3.19
N SER A 158 0.74 8.94 4.02
CA SER A 158 0.99 8.91 5.48
C SER A 158 0.22 10.01 6.18
N GLY A 159 -0.10 9.83 7.46
CA GLY A 159 -0.62 10.89 8.31
C GLY A 159 0.30 12.10 8.45
N ILE A 160 1.59 11.95 8.13
CA ILE A 160 2.58 13.06 8.11
C ILE A 160 2.18 14.21 7.18
N VAL A 161 1.34 13.96 6.18
CA VAL A 161 0.87 14.99 5.23
C VAL A 161 -0.12 15.96 5.87
N ASP A 162 -0.78 15.53 6.93
CA ASP A 162 -1.78 16.30 7.65
C ASP A 162 -1.19 16.90 8.94
N ASP A 163 -0.23 16.20 9.56
CA ASP A 163 0.44 16.61 10.80
C ASP A 163 1.97 16.46 10.63
N PRO A 164 2.64 17.47 10.11
CA PRO A 164 4.07 17.41 9.80
C PRO A 164 4.91 17.38 11.08
N GLY A 165 5.69 16.30 11.24
CA GLY A 165 6.68 16.16 12.30
C GLY A 165 8.03 16.77 11.94
N PRO A 166 8.81 17.24 12.93
CA PRO A 166 10.21 17.61 12.71
C PRO A 166 11.00 16.41 12.18
N THR A 167 12.07 16.65 11.46
CA THR A 167 12.99 15.65 10.89
C THR A 167 12.44 14.74 9.78
N MET A 168 11.21 14.93 9.34
CA MET A 168 10.56 14.06 8.35
C MET A 168 10.27 14.73 7.00
N ALA A 169 11.07 15.73 6.62
CA ALA A 169 10.79 16.56 5.44
C ALA A 169 10.75 15.75 4.14
N THR A 170 11.80 14.98 3.85
CA THR A 170 11.89 14.19 2.61
C THR A 170 10.77 13.16 2.51
N TYR A 171 10.52 12.46 3.61
CA TYR A 171 9.42 11.51 3.69
C TYR A 171 8.06 12.20 3.48
N GLY A 172 7.79 13.29 4.21
CA GLY A 172 6.54 14.05 4.11
C GLY A 172 6.27 14.58 2.69
N MET A 173 7.30 15.15 2.05
CA MET A 173 7.20 15.61 0.65
C MET A 173 6.80 14.47 -0.30
N THR A 174 7.44 13.30 -0.21
CA THR A 174 7.08 12.16 -1.08
C THR A 174 5.65 11.68 -0.84
N LYS A 175 5.20 11.62 0.42
CA LYS A 175 3.85 11.16 0.77
C LYS A 175 2.76 12.17 0.39
N ALA A 176 3.05 13.46 0.42
CA ALA A 176 2.16 14.50 -0.11
C ALA A 176 2.06 14.40 -1.65
N ALA A 177 3.19 14.22 -2.34
CA ALA A 177 3.21 14.04 -3.79
C ALA A 177 2.44 12.78 -4.23
N VAL A 178 2.55 11.67 -3.51
CA VAL A 178 1.75 10.45 -3.74
C VAL A 178 0.26 10.70 -3.60
N GLY A 179 -0.16 11.49 -2.59
CA GLY A 179 -1.56 11.89 -2.44
C GLY A 179 -2.06 12.70 -3.64
N GLN A 180 -1.27 13.64 -4.14
CA GLN A 180 -1.63 14.43 -5.32
C GLN A 180 -1.63 13.58 -6.60
N LEU A 181 -0.64 12.72 -6.81
CA LEU A 181 -0.61 11.78 -7.93
C LEU A 181 -1.87 10.91 -7.96
N THR A 182 -2.30 10.39 -6.81
CA THR A 182 -3.51 9.58 -6.69
C THR A 182 -4.76 10.30 -7.18
N LYS A 183 -4.93 11.58 -6.82
CA LYS A 183 -6.06 12.41 -7.29
C LYS A 183 -6.04 12.60 -8.80
N THR A 184 -4.86 12.83 -9.36
CA THR A 184 -4.69 12.98 -10.82
C THR A 184 -5.08 11.69 -11.54
N ILE A 185 -4.59 10.53 -11.06
CA ILE A 185 -4.92 9.22 -11.63
C ILE A 185 -6.41 8.93 -11.51
N ALA A 186 -7.05 9.29 -10.39
CA ALA A 186 -8.50 9.13 -10.23
C ALA A 186 -9.29 9.91 -11.27
N ALA A 187 -8.88 11.15 -11.57
CA ALA A 187 -9.52 11.98 -12.58
C ALA A 187 -9.31 11.43 -14.00
N GLU A 188 -8.08 11.03 -14.34
CA GLU A 188 -7.74 10.48 -15.66
C GLU A 188 -8.33 9.08 -15.89
N GLY A 189 -8.31 8.23 -14.86
CA GLY A 189 -8.73 6.83 -14.93
C GLY A 189 -10.24 6.62 -14.96
N ALA A 190 -11.02 7.59 -14.45
CA ALA A 190 -12.47 7.46 -14.33
C ALA A 190 -13.17 7.14 -15.67
N ALA A 191 -12.72 7.75 -16.76
CA ALA A 191 -13.24 7.49 -18.12
C ALA A 191 -13.02 6.03 -18.60
N TYR A 192 -12.13 5.30 -17.93
CA TYR A 192 -11.79 3.91 -18.24
C TYR A 192 -12.26 2.93 -17.15
N GLY A 193 -13.13 3.36 -16.25
CA GLY A 193 -13.59 2.51 -15.15
C GLY A 193 -12.51 2.20 -14.10
N ILE A 194 -11.46 3.04 -14.00
CA ILE A 194 -10.36 2.85 -13.07
C ILE A 194 -10.56 3.79 -11.87
N ARG A 195 -10.47 3.23 -10.65
CA ARG A 195 -10.47 3.99 -9.40
C ARG A 195 -9.06 4.08 -8.84
N ALA A 196 -8.72 5.19 -8.22
CA ALA A 196 -7.45 5.34 -7.52
C ALA A 196 -7.69 6.02 -6.17
N ASN A 197 -7.17 5.43 -5.10
CA ASN A 197 -7.27 5.98 -3.75
C ASN A 197 -5.93 5.86 -3.03
N ALA A 198 -5.71 6.70 -2.04
CA ALA A 198 -4.55 6.61 -1.15
C ALA A 198 -4.98 6.24 0.27
N ILE A 199 -4.07 5.59 0.98
CA ILE A 199 -4.16 5.37 2.42
C ILE A 199 -3.11 6.23 3.10
N ALA A 200 -3.48 6.96 4.14
CA ALA A 200 -2.61 7.72 5.00
C ALA A 200 -2.66 7.12 6.42
N PRO A 201 -1.91 6.04 6.71
CA PRO A 201 -1.91 5.42 8.01
C PRO A 201 -1.37 6.38 9.09
N GLY A 202 -1.84 6.21 10.31
CA GLY A 202 -1.17 6.71 11.51
C GLY A 202 0.04 5.86 11.89
N ILE A 203 0.34 5.78 13.19
CA ILE A 203 1.45 4.94 13.67
C ILE A 203 1.00 3.48 13.64
N ILE A 204 1.65 2.71 12.77
CA ILE A 204 1.40 1.28 12.57
C ILE A 204 2.63 0.50 13.04
N LEU A 205 2.41 -0.46 13.93
CA LEU A 205 3.49 -1.34 14.40
C LEU A 205 3.92 -2.30 13.30
N SER A 206 5.10 -2.08 12.76
CA SER A 206 5.67 -2.87 11.66
C SER A 206 7.19 -2.76 11.64
N ASN A 207 7.85 -3.43 10.70
CA ASN A 207 9.29 -3.26 10.49
C ASN A 207 9.70 -1.82 10.19
N PHE A 208 8.79 -0.98 9.69
CA PHE A 208 9.02 0.45 9.46
C PHE A 208 9.29 1.23 10.77
N SER A 209 8.69 0.80 11.87
CA SER A 209 8.93 1.37 13.21
C SER A 209 10.05 0.66 14.00
N ARG A 210 10.60 -0.44 13.47
CA ARG A 210 11.53 -1.32 14.17
C ARG A 210 12.79 -0.60 14.68
N ALA A 211 13.31 0.38 13.91
CA ALA A 211 14.49 1.15 14.30
C ALA A 211 14.37 1.87 15.65
N HIS A 212 13.15 2.10 16.16
CA HIS A 212 12.93 2.78 17.43
C HIS A 212 13.10 1.87 18.65
N PHE A 213 13.07 0.54 18.46
CA PHE A 213 13.05 -0.41 19.57
C PHE A 213 13.95 -1.64 19.38
N VAL A 214 14.95 -1.54 18.50
CA VAL A 214 16.02 -2.54 18.40
C VAL A 214 17.29 -2.01 19.07
N ASP A 215 18.11 -2.94 19.55
CA ASP A 215 19.45 -2.66 20.05
C ASP A 215 20.49 -2.60 18.91
N GLU A 216 21.78 -2.45 19.27
CA GLU A 216 22.89 -2.39 18.32
C GLU A 216 23.12 -3.70 17.55
N SER A 217 22.61 -4.83 18.05
CA SER A 217 22.64 -6.13 17.35
C SER A 217 21.47 -6.33 16.39
N GLY A 218 20.48 -5.42 16.40
CA GLY A 218 19.25 -5.50 15.63
C GLY A 218 18.16 -6.36 16.29
N GLU A 219 18.37 -6.81 17.54
CA GLU A 219 17.36 -7.53 18.30
C GLU A 219 16.40 -6.56 18.99
N VAL A 220 15.16 -7.02 19.23
CA VAL A 220 14.16 -6.21 19.93
C VAL A 220 14.56 -6.04 21.39
N ASP A 221 14.77 -4.79 21.80
CA ASP A 221 14.94 -4.40 23.21
C ASP A 221 13.54 -4.23 23.83
N PRO A 222 13.14 -5.08 24.78
CA PRO A 222 11.80 -5.02 25.38
C PRO A 222 11.49 -3.67 26.05
N VAL A 223 12.50 -3.04 26.68
CA VAL A 223 12.31 -1.76 27.38
C VAL A 223 12.06 -0.63 26.37
N ARG A 224 12.84 -0.59 25.29
CA ARG A 224 12.63 0.37 24.19
C ARG A 224 11.31 0.12 23.47
N PHE A 225 10.93 -1.15 23.30
CA PHE A 225 9.66 -1.52 22.68
C PHE A 225 8.47 -1.01 23.50
N ASP A 226 8.44 -1.29 24.81
CA ASP A 226 7.36 -0.85 25.68
C ASP A 226 7.29 0.68 25.74
N ALA A 227 8.43 1.36 25.88
CA ALA A 227 8.49 2.82 25.87
C ALA A 227 8.01 3.42 24.54
N TYR A 228 8.35 2.78 23.40
CA TYR A 228 7.86 3.19 22.10
C TYR A 228 6.33 3.04 21.99
N ILE A 229 5.77 1.92 22.43
CA ILE A 229 4.32 1.67 22.40
C ILE A 229 3.58 2.66 23.28
N GLU A 230 4.07 2.91 24.49
CA GLU A 230 3.48 3.88 25.41
C GLU A 230 3.48 5.29 24.80
N TRP A 231 4.62 5.74 24.28
CA TRP A 231 4.72 7.03 23.61
C TRP A 231 3.80 7.12 22.39
N ALA A 232 3.83 6.13 21.51
CA ALA A 232 3.05 6.12 20.27
C ALA A 232 1.54 6.10 20.52
N ALA A 233 1.11 5.43 21.60
CA ALA A 233 -0.28 5.40 22.03
C ALA A 233 -0.79 6.79 22.46
N THR A 234 0.08 7.66 23.02
CA THR A 234 -0.32 9.03 23.38
C THR A 234 -0.67 9.91 22.19
N LEU A 235 -0.20 9.55 20.99
CA LEU A 235 -0.43 10.32 19.76
C LEU A 235 -1.78 9.98 19.09
N SER A 236 -2.51 9.00 19.63
CA SER A 236 -3.80 8.59 19.09
C SER A 236 -4.90 8.72 20.14
N PRO A 237 -6.02 9.38 19.85
CA PRO A 237 -7.21 9.38 20.72
C PRO A 237 -7.72 7.99 21.10
N MET A 238 -7.46 6.96 20.29
CA MET A 238 -7.78 5.57 20.61
C MET A 238 -6.79 4.94 21.60
N ALA A 239 -5.77 5.68 22.06
CA ALA A 239 -4.76 5.28 23.03
C ALA A 239 -4.06 3.95 22.70
N ARG A 240 -3.79 3.71 21.42
CA ARG A 240 -3.03 2.55 20.94
C ARG A 240 -2.40 2.81 19.57
N VAL A 241 -1.43 2.00 19.22
CA VAL A 241 -0.90 1.90 17.86
C VAL A 241 -1.83 1.05 16.97
N GLY A 242 -1.80 1.30 15.68
CA GLY A 242 -2.50 0.47 14.70
C GLY A 242 -1.68 -0.76 14.30
N THR A 243 -2.34 -1.71 13.64
CA THR A 243 -1.74 -2.91 13.09
C THR A 243 -1.72 -2.87 11.55
N PRO A 244 -0.79 -3.58 10.89
CA PRO A 244 -0.82 -3.73 9.43
C PRO A 244 -2.14 -4.29 8.90
N ALA A 245 -2.79 -5.18 9.65
CA ALA A 245 -4.07 -5.76 9.26
C ALA A 245 -5.20 -4.72 9.21
N GLU A 246 -5.24 -3.73 10.11
CA GLU A 246 -6.25 -2.67 10.09
C GLU A 246 -6.13 -1.80 8.85
N VAL A 247 -4.89 -1.57 8.37
CA VAL A 247 -4.66 -0.90 7.07
C VAL A 247 -5.09 -1.79 5.91
N ALA A 248 -4.76 -3.08 5.96
CA ALA A 248 -5.13 -4.04 4.92
C ALA A 248 -6.66 -4.20 4.76
N TRP A 249 -7.42 -4.14 5.85
CA TRP A 249 -8.89 -4.15 5.79
C TRP A 249 -9.45 -2.89 5.10
N MET A 250 -8.83 -1.73 5.32
CA MET A 250 -9.21 -0.51 4.58
C MET A 250 -8.88 -0.66 3.09
N ILE A 251 -7.75 -1.28 2.75
CA ILE A 251 -7.41 -1.57 1.35
C ILE A 251 -8.44 -2.51 0.74
N LEU A 252 -8.83 -3.60 1.42
CA LEU A 252 -9.86 -4.50 0.94
C LEU A 252 -11.17 -3.76 0.63
N TYR A 253 -11.62 -2.88 1.53
CA TYR A 253 -12.79 -2.04 1.27
C TYR A 253 -12.62 -1.26 -0.04
N LEU A 254 -11.52 -0.53 -0.20
CA LEU A 254 -11.30 0.34 -1.35
C LEU A 254 -11.19 -0.40 -2.68
N VAL A 255 -10.67 -1.62 -2.70
CA VAL A 255 -10.52 -2.40 -3.93
C VAL A 255 -11.76 -3.23 -4.27
N SER A 256 -12.64 -3.45 -3.31
CA SER A 256 -13.88 -4.20 -3.49
C SER A 256 -15.00 -3.36 -4.11
N ASP A 257 -16.10 -4.02 -4.48
CA ASP A 257 -17.31 -3.37 -5.00
C ASP A 257 -18.01 -2.51 -3.96
N ALA A 258 -17.82 -2.77 -2.65
CA ALA A 258 -18.32 -1.93 -1.56
C ALA A 258 -17.86 -0.47 -1.66
N ALA A 259 -16.76 -0.20 -2.35
CA ALA A 259 -16.22 1.14 -2.61
C ALA A 259 -16.41 1.60 -4.06
N SER A 260 -17.38 1.06 -4.81
CA SER A 260 -17.57 1.36 -6.24
C SER A 260 -17.74 2.85 -6.56
N PHE A 261 -18.20 3.67 -5.60
CA PHE A 261 -18.32 5.13 -5.75
C PHE A 261 -17.23 5.92 -5.02
N VAL A 262 -16.10 5.29 -4.68
CA VAL A 262 -14.98 5.91 -3.95
C VAL A 262 -13.75 5.97 -4.84
N THR A 263 -13.37 7.19 -5.28
CA THR A 263 -12.13 7.44 -6.03
C THR A 263 -11.55 8.81 -5.67
N GLY A 264 -10.23 8.99 -5.80
CA GLY A 264 -9.52 10.23 -5.50
C GLY A 264 -9.41 10.56 -4.00
N GLN A 265 -9.76 9.63 -3.11
CA GLN A 265 -9.78 9.86 -1.68
C GLN A 265 -8.45 9.48 -1.01
N ILE A 266 -8.18 10.14 0.13
CA ILE A 266 -7.09 9.77 1.04
C ILE A 266 -7.73 9.31 2.34
N MET A 267 -7.75 7.99 2.56
CA MET A 267 -8.34 7.38 3.76
C MET A 267 -7.32 7.31 4.89
N ARG A 268 -7.77 7.56 6.11
CA ARG A 268 -6.91 7.75 7.28
C ARG A 268 -7.19 6.77 8.42
N PRO A 269 -6.73 5.51 8.32
CA PRO A 269 -6.77 4.56 9.45
C PRO A 269 -5.65 4.93 10.45
N ASN A 270 -5.91 5.91 11.31
CA ASN A 270 -4.89 6.55 12.16
C ASN A 270 -5.29 6.65 13.65
N GLY A 271 -6.40 6.03 14.06
CA GLY A 271 -6.87 6.10 15.45
C GLY A 271 -7.25 7.51 15.93
N GLY A 272 -7.46 8.45 15.00
CA GLY A 272 -7.81 9.83 15.30
C GLY A 272 -6.59 10.75 15.50
N SER A 273 -5.36 10.29 15.24
CA SER A 273 -4.15 11.12 15.43
C SER A 273 -4.12 12.37 14.54
N SER A 274 -4.85 12.36 13.42
CA SER A 274 -5.02 13.50 12.52
C SER A 274 -6.43 13.45 11.91
N MET A 275 -7.14 14.56 11.94
CA MET A 275 -8.53 14.68 11.50
C MET A 275 -8.70 15.91 10.60
N PRO A 276 -8.03 15.99 9.43
CA PRO A 276 -8.19 17.11 8.52
C PRO A 276 -9.61 17.12 7.90
N TRP A 277 -10.01 18.28 7.43
CA TRP A 277 -11.30 18.52 6.75
C TRP A 277 -11.40 17.73 5.46
#